data_809e3f9fd574e49307472fb14fc9c9c9
#
_entry.id   809e3f9fd574e49307472fb14fc9c9c9
#
_cell.length_a   1.000
_cell.length_b   1.000
_cell.length_c   1.000
_cell.angle_alpha   90.00
_cell.angle_beta   90.00
_cell.angle_gamma   90.00
#
_symmetry.space_group_name_H-M   'P 1'
#
loop_
_entity.id
_entity.type
_entity.pdbx_description
1 polymer ?
#
loop_
_entity_poly.entity_id
_entity_poly.type
_entity_poly.pdbx_seq_one_letter_code
_entity_poly.pdbx_strand_id
1 'polypeptide(L)'
;MPFQKMTIDDIPVIAPYFRFVTTNTCDFTVGGMFMWRDYFHMAWQVKDGVLYSTLTGEDGNLYYNLPLGEDIPAGLRQCLTRHPERPVRFCTIPEAELPLVRALPGRVEITEEENFADYLYSAEEMIRLSGKKFSGQRNHISRFLRTCRSWSFEPLNNTDVAEVETFFHTLNKKLNYTPGEAAEENHKVQEVLEHLDQYGLVGGVLRADGAIVGFTLGEVLRDTLYIHIEKADRDYPGAYQMLCRQFCTAYADGLTYVNREEDMGDLGLRKAKRDLHPVTQLKKYTVEVW
;
A
#
# COMPACT_ATOMS: atom_id res chain seq x y z
N MET A 1 -25.96 13.91 -1.23
CA MET A 1 -25.40 13.88 -2.58
C MET A 1 -25.25 12.45 -3.02
N PRO A 2 -25.28 12.11 -4.33
CA PRO A 2 -24.94 10.77 -4.80
C PRO A 2 -23.45 10.46 -4.59
N PHE A 3 -23.08 9.17 -4.66
CA PHE A 3 -21.67 8.80 -4.78
C PHE A 3 -21.10 9.35 -6.10
N GLN A 4 -19.89 9.84 -6.05
CA GLN A 4 -19.14 10.33 -7.22
C GLN A 4 -17.91 9.44 -7.45
N LYS A 5 -17.50 9.28 -8.71
CA LYS A 5 -16.28 8.56 -9.05
C LYS A 5 -15.09 9.22 -8.36
N MET A 6 -14.21 8.42 -7.77
CA MET A 6 -13.00 8.90 -7.12
C MET A 6 -11.93 9.27 -8.16
N THR A 7 -11.33 10.43 -8.00
CA THR A 7 -10.23 10.95 -8.82
C THR A 7 -9.08 11.44 -7.94
N ILE A 8 -7.91 11.66 -8.51
CA ILE A 8 -6.76 12.19 -7.74
C ILE A 8 -7.03 13.62 -7.20
N ASP A 9 -7.92 14.37 -7.82
CA ASP A 9 -8.32 15.71 -7.35
C ASP A 9 -9.10 15.67 -6.03
N ASP A 10 -9.59 14.49 -5.64
CA ASP A 10 -10.33 14.27 -4.40
C ASP A 10 -9.41 14.04 -3.19
N ILE A 11 -8.10 13.83 -3.41
CA ILE A 11 -7.11 13.58 -2.33
C ILE A 11 -7.22 14.63 -1.21
N PRO A 12 -7.25 15.95 -1.49
CA PRO A 12 -7.32 16.95 -0.42
C PRO A 12 -8.59 16.88 0.44
N VAL A 13 -9.67 16.31 -0.10
CA VAL A 13 -10.94 16.14 0.62
C VAL A 13 -10.97 14.83 1.41
N ILE A 14 -10.44 13.74 0.84
CA ILE A 14 -10.52 12.39 1.39
C ILE A 14 -9.42 12.12 2.42
N ALA A 15 -8.16 12.46 2.13
CA ALA A 15 -7.02 12.17 2.99
C ALA A 15 -7.17 12.64 4.45
N PRO A 16 -7.79 13.80 4.75
CA PRO A 16 -8.04 14.22 6.13
C PRO A 16 -8.90 13.25 6.97
N TYR A 17 -9.69 12.36 6.32
CA TYR A 17 -10.50 11.36 7.02
C TYR A 17 -9.67 10.17 7.51
N PHE A 18 -8.48 9.92 6.96
CA PHE A 18 -7.62 8.84 7.42
C PHE A 18 -7.18 8.98 8.88
N ARG A 19 -7.30 10.18 9.46
CA ARG A 19 -7.08 10.40 10.91
C ARG A 19 -8.02 9.62 11.82
N PHE A 20 -9.19 9.18 11.31
CA PHE A 20 -10.17 8.42 12.07
C PHE A 20 -9.84 6.92 12.13
N VAL A 21 -8.88 6.46 11.33
CA VAL A 21 -8.39 5.07 11.37
C VAL A 21 -7.28 4.96 12.39
N THR A 22 -7.41 4.00 13.30
CA THR A 22 -6.42 3.76 14.37
C THR A 22 -5.43 2.67 14.04
N THR A 23 -5.69 1.90 12.98
CA THR A 23 -4.83 0.81 12.51
C THR A 23 -3.85 1.30 11.46
N ASN A 24 -2.75 0.56 11.27
CA ASN A 24 -1.73 0.87 10.28
C ASN A 24 -1.89 0.05 9.00
N THR A 25 -3.16 -0.30 8.60
CA THR A 25 -3.43 -0.94 7.32
C THR A 25 -3.27 0.03 6.15
N CYS A 26 -2.73 -0.44 5.02
CA CYS A 26 -2.41 0.41 3.87
C CYS A 26 -3.64 0.97 3.14
N ASP A 27 -4.81 0.34 3.30
CA ASP A 27 -6.06 0.73 2.61
C ASP A 27 -6.52 2.16 2.92
N PHE A 28 -6.10 2.72 4.07
CA PHE A 28 -6.46 4.07 4.52
C PHE A 28 -5.25 5.00 4.45
N THR A 29 -4.58 4.97 3.34
CA THR A 29 -3.47 5.83 2.96
C THR A 29 -3.74 6.42 1.58
N VAL A 30 -3.03 7.48 1.19
CA VAL A 30 -3.24 8.07 -0.13
C VAL A 30 -2.82 7.07 -1.21
N GLY A 31 -1.63 6.48 -1.10
CA GLY A 31 -1.16 5.48 -2.06
C GLY A 31 -2.08 4.27 -2.12
N GLY A 32 -2.40 3.66 -0.95
CA GLY A 32 -3.23 2.46 -0.89
C GLY A 32 -4.63 2.63 -1.49
N MET A 33 -5.27 3.77 -1.26
CA MET A 33 -6.62 4.01 -1.77
C MET A 33 -6.62 4.51 -3.22
N PHE A 34 -5.82 5.53 -3.53
CA PHE A 34 -5.95 6.24 -4.81
C PHE A 34 -5.28 5.53 -5.98
N MET A 35 -4.21 4.75 -5.75
CA MET A 35 -3.59 3.97 -6.83
C MET A 35 -4.52 2.90 -7.40
N TRP A 36 -5.44 2.36 -6.59
CA TRP A 36 -6.35 1.28 -7.00
C TRP A 36 -7.76 1.76 -7.37
N ARG A 37 -8.05 3.05 -7.27
CA ARG A 37 -9.40 3.62 -7.45
C ARG A 37 -10.07 3.29 -8.77
N ASP A 38 -9.31 3.32 -9.89
CA ASP A 38 -9.86 3.05 -11.22
C ASP A 38 -10.08 1.55 -11.44
N TYR A 39 -9.15 0.71 -10.97
CA TYR A 39 -9.27 -0.75 -11.07
C TYR A 39 -10.51 -1.26 -10.33
N PHE A 40 -10.74 -0.79 -9.11
CA PHE A 40 -11.89 -1.17 -8.30
C PHE A 40 -13.11 -0.27 -8.51
N HIS A 41 -13.11 0.61 -9.51
CA HIS A 41 -14.21 1.54 -9.77
C HIS A 41 -14.67 2.27 -8.51
N MET A 42 -13.74 2.82 -7.74
CA MET A 42 -14.04 3.43 -6.46
C MET A 42 -14.89 4.69 -6.61
N ALA A 43 -15.84 4.83 -5.72
CA ALA A 43 -16.68 6.01 -5.61
C ALA A 43 -16.78 6.44 -4.14
N TRP A 44 -17.02 7.72 -3.91
CA TRP A 44 -17.04 8.27 -2.57
C TRP A 44 -18.13 9.32 -2.37
N GLN A 45 -18.44 9.59 -1.11
CA GLN A 45 -19.37 10.62 -0.68
C GLN A 45 -19.01 11.05 0.74
N VAL A 46 -19.05 12.35 1.02
CA VAL A 46 -19.13 12.86 2.41
C VAL A 46 -20.58 13.21 2.72
N LYS A 47 -21.08 12.70 3.84
CA LYS A 47 -22.40 13.04 4.37
C LYS A 47 -22.34 13.10 5.90
N ASP A 48 -22.85 14.19 6.47
CA ASP A 48 -22.92 14.41 7.92
C ASP A 48 -21.56 14.24 8.64
N GLY A 49 -20.46 14.70 7.99
CA GLY A 49 -19.10 14.58 8.52
C GLY A 49 -18.47 13.19 8.42
N VAL A 50 -19.12 12.23 7.74
CA VAL A 50 -18.62 10.88 7.52
C VAL A 50 -18.27 10.69 6.04
N LEU A 51 -17.07 10.20 5.76
CA LEU A 51 -16.65 9.73 4.45
C LEU A 51 -17.15 8.29 4.26
N TYR A 52 -17.84 8.08 3.17
CA TYR A 52 -18.23 6.76 2.65
C TYR A 52 -17.47 6.54 1.34
N SER A 53 -16.79 5.43 1.23
CA SER A 53 -16.20 4.98 -0.03
C SER A 53 -16.69 3.58 -0.37
N THR A 54 -16.87 3.34 -1.67
CA THR A 54 -17.28 2.06 -2.20
C THR A 54 -16.33 1.61 -3.28
N LEU A 55 -16.28 0.31 -3.49
CA LEU A 55 -15.57 -0.29 -4.61
C LEU A 55 -16.39 -1.44 -5.21
N THR A 56 -16.06 -1.82 -6.43
CA THR A 56 -16.62 -3.00 -7.08
C THR A 56 -15.57 -4.11 -6.99
N GLY A 57 -15.91 -5.21 -6.33
CA GLY A 57 -15.05 -6.38 -6.24
C GLY A 57 -14.91 -7.11 -7.58
N GLU A 58 -13.95 -8.02 -7.68
CA GLU A 58 -13.75 -8.86 -8.87
C GLU A 58 -14.96 -9.78 -9.15
N ASP A 59 -15.75 -10.08 -8.13
CA ASP A 59 -17.03 -10.80 -8.22
C ASP A 59 -18.18 -9.93 -8.77
N GLY A 60 -17.93 -8.65 -9.07
CA GLY A 60 -18.89 -7.67 -9.56
C GLY A 60 -19.81 -7.11 -8.47
N ASN A 61 -19.60 -7.47 -7.20
CA ASN A 61 -20.39 -6.96 -6.09
C ASN A 61 -19.89 -5.59 -5.61
N LEU A 62 -20.81 -4.79 -5.07
CA LEU A 62 -20.48 -3.52 -4.42
C LEU A 62 -20.07 -3.77 -2.97
N TYR A 63 -18.93 -3.21 -2.58
CA TYR A 63 -18.41 -3.21 -1.22
C TYR A 63 -18.26 -1.79 -0.69
N TYR A 64 -18.50 -1.61 0.59
CA TYR A 64 -18.11 -0.43 1.33
C TYR A 64 -16.75 -0.67 1.99
N ASN A 65 -15.87 0.32 1.95
CA ASN A 65 -14.81 0.41 2.95
C ASN A 65 -15.39 0.82 4.31
N LEU A 66 -14.59 0.73 5.37
CA LEU A 66 -14.96 1.27 6.67
C LEU A 66 -15.36 2.75 6.53
N PRO A 67 -16.57 3.19 6.92
CA PRO A 67 -16.91 4.60 6.93
C PRO A 67 -16.03 5.37 7.92
N LEU A 68 -15.49 6.50 7.50
CA LEU A 68 -14.53 7.28 8.30
C LEU A 68 -15.17 8.57 8.81
N GLY A 69 -15.17 8.76 10.11
CA GLY A 69 -15.75 9.92 10.79
C GLY A 69 -15.69 9.77 12.30
N GLU A 70 -16.24 10.74 13.03
CA GLU A 70 -16.26 10.71 14.50
C GLU A 70 -17.12 9.55 15.07
N ASP A 71 -18.17 9.15 14.34
CA ASP A 71 -19.07 8.06 14.72
C ASP A 71 -19.10 6.97 13.63
N ILE A 72 -18.07 6.11 13.63
CA ILE A 72 -17.98 4.96 12.73
C ILE A 72 -19.19 4.02 12.88
N PRO A 73 -19.67 3.66 14.10
CA PRO A 73 -20.88 2.87 14.27
C PRO A 73 -22.13 3.46 13.60
N ALA A 74 -22.34 4.76 13.68
CA ALA A 74 -23.45 5.41 12.96
C ALA A 74 -23.25 5.34 11.44
N GLY A 75 -22.03 5.53 10.97
CA GLY A 75 -21.67 5.37 9.56
C GLY A 75 -21.99 3.97 9.03
N LEU A 76 -21.58 2.92 9.75
CA LEU A 76 -21.89 1.53 9.40
C LEU A 76 -23.40 1.27 9.32
N ARG A 77 -24.17 1.73 10.31
CA ARG A 77 -25.65 1.62 10.28
C ARG A 77 -26.25 2.36 9.10
N GLN A 78 -25.70 3.53 8.74
CA GLN A 78 -26.16 4.30 7.59
C GLN A 78 -25.94 3.55 6.27
N CYS A 79 -24.85 2.77 6.12
CA CYS A 79 -24.66 1.90 4.95
C CYS A 79 -25.80 0.88 4.84
N LEU A 80 -26.23 0.27 5.95
CA LEU A 80 -27.33 -0.68 5.95
C LEU A 80 -28.67 -0.07 5.52
N THR A 81 -28.94 1.18 5.87
CA THR A 81 -30.19 1.85 5.50
C THR A 81 -30.24 2.29 4.04
N ARG A 82 -29.07 2.50 3.41
CA ARG A 82 -28.96 2.91 1.99
C ARG A 82 -29.23 1.78 1.02
N HIS A 83 -29.01 0.54 1.43
CA HIS A 83 -29.21 -0.66 0.62
C HIS A 83 -30.21 -1.58 1.30
N PRO A 84 -31.51 -1.46 0.94
CA PRO A 84 -32.54 -2.39 1.44
C PRO A 84 -32.30 -3.82 0.93
N GLU A 85 -31.62 -3.96 -0.21
CA GLU A 85 -31.21 -5.26 -0.71
C GLU A 85 -30.03 -5.80 0.10
N ARG A 86 -30.10 -7.09 0.41
CA ARG A 86 -29.12 -7.78 1.25
C ARG A 86 -28.36 -8.85 0.46
N PRO A 87 -27.13 -9.19 0.86
CA PRO A 87 -26.34 -8.60 1.96
C PRO A 87 -25.72 -7.24 1.60
N VAL A 88 -25.54 -6.37 2.61
CA VAL A 88 -24.64 -5.24 2.50
C VAL A 88 -23.22 -5.73 2.79
N ARG A 89 -22.28 -5.42 1.92
CA ARG A 89 -20.90 -5.92 1.99
C ARG A 89 -19.94 -4.82 2.39
N PHE A 90 -19.00 -5.20 3.26
CA PHE A 90 -17.86 -4.36 3.63
C PHE A 90 -16.57 -5.12 3.34
N CYS A 91 -15.53 -4.43 2.91
CA CYS A 91 -14.21 -5.01 2.67
C CYS A 91 -13.13 -4.23 3.43
N THR A 92 -11.94 -4.81 3.47
CA THR A 92 -10.75 -4.21 4.11
C THR A 92 -11.00 -3.77 5.57
N ILE A 93 -11.96 -4.44 6.26
CA ILE A 93 -12.25 -4.14 7.66
C ILE A 93 -11.07 -4.62 8.52
N PRO A 94 -10.37 -3.71 9.23
CA PRO A 94 -9.28 -4.10 10.12
C PRO A 94 -9.78 -4.94 11.30
N GLU A 95 -8.95 -5.84 11.81
CA GLU A 95 -9.28 -6.71 12.94
C GLU A 95 -9.80 -5.92 14.17
N ALA A 96 -9.20 -4.77 14.44
CA ALA A 96 -9.59 -3.89 15.55
C ALA A 96 -11.03 -3.38 15.45
N GLU A 97 -11.58 -3.29 14.23
CA GLU A 97 -12.93 -2.78 13.98
C GLU A 97 -14.02 -3.89 13.92
N LEU A 98 -13.63 -5.15 14.05
CA LEU A 98 -14.58 -6.27 14.08
C LEU A 98 -15.65 -6.15 15.17
N PRO A 99 -15.38 -5.65 16.39
CA PRO A 99 -16.43 -5.46 17.39
C PRO A 99 -17.56 -4.54 16.89
N LEU A 100 -17.23 -3.50 16.10
CA LEU A 100 -18.23 -2.55 15.58
C LEU A 100 -19.14 -3.22 14.53
N VAL A 101 -18.57 -4.02 13.62
CA VAL A 101 -19.38 -4.70 12.60
C VAL A 101 -20.21 -5.85 13.20
N ARG A 102 -19.70 -6.54 14.23
CA ARG A 102 -20.47 -7.58 14.95
C ARG A 102 -21.66 -7.02 15.70
N ALA A 103 -21.65 -5.74 16.06
CA ALA A 103 -22.74 -5.07 16.73
C ALA A 103 -23.85 -4.59 15.76
N LEU A 104 -23.69 -4.79 14.45
CA LEU A 104 -24.70 -4.42 13.46
C LEU A 104 -25.93 -5.31 13.58
N PRO A 105 -27.13 -4.77 13.30
CA PRO A 105 -28.36 -5.55 13.30
C PRO A 105 -28.39 -6.53 12.12
N GLY A 106 -28.87 -7.73 12.36
CA GLY A 106 -29.03 -8.78 11.36
C GLY A 106 -28.00 -9.91 11.54
N ARG A 107 -27.92 -10.80 10.56
CA ARG A 107 -26.93 -11.88 10.52
C ARG A 107 -25.64 -11.30 9.93
N VAL A 108 -24.55 -11.39 10.67
CA VAL A 108 -23.22 -10.90 10.26
C VAL A 108 -22.32 -12.10 9.96
N GLU A 109 -21.81 -12.17 8.74
CA GLU A 109 -20.79 -13.13 8.32
C GLU A 109 -19.47 -12.41 8.12
N ILE A 110 -18.38 -13.00 8.64
CA ILE A 110 -17.04 -12.40 8.65
C ILE A 110 -16.07 -13.40 8.08
N THR A 111 -15.36 -13.01 7.01
CA THR A 111 -14.34 -13.82 6.34
C THR A 111 -12.99 -13.13 6.45
N GLU A 112 -11.97 -13.85 6.93
CA GLU A 112 -10.59 -13.35 6.95
C GLU A 112 -9.99 -13.42 5.54
N GLU A 113 -9.41 -12.30 5.10
CA GLU A 113 -8.75 -12.19 3.80
C GLU A 113 -7.24 -12.41 3.97
N GLU A 114 -6.80 -13.66 4.14
CA GLU A 114 -5.41 -14.01 4.46
C GLU A 114 -4.39 -13.43 3.48
N ASN A 115 -4.72 -13.35 2.19
CA ASN A 115 -3.84 -12.86 1.14
C ASN A 115 -3.67 -11.34 1.16
N PHE A 116 -4.57 -10.64 1.86
CA PHE A 116 -4.60 -9.17 1.95
C PHE A 116 -4.11 -8.63 3.29
N ALA A 117 -3.56 -9.48 4.18
CA ALA A 117 -2.97 -9.05 5.43
C ALA A 117 -1.66 -8.30 5.20
N ASP A 118 -1.53 -7.08 5.74
CA ASP A 118 -0.32 -6.27 5.61
C ASP A 118 0.80 -6.79 6.49
N TYR A 119 2.02 -6.70 5.99
CA TYR A 119 3.23 -7.02 6.74
C TYR A 119 3.79 -5.78 7.42
N LEU A 120 3.74 -5.75 8.75
CA LEU A 120 4.22 -4.64 9.57
C LEU A 120 5.58 -4.99 10.20
N TYR A 121 6.56 -4.10 10.07
CA TYR A 121 7.92 -4.28 10.54
C TYR A 121 8.31 -3.19 11.53
N SER A 122 9.29 -3.46 12.42
CA SER A 122 9.94 -2.43 13.21
C SER A 122 10.81 -1.54 12.31
N ALA A 123 10.59 -0.22 12.36
CA ALA A 123 11.38 0.74 11.60
C ALA A 123 12.87 0.66 11.96
N GLU A 124 13.20 0.57 13.25
CA GLU A 124 14.57 0.41 13.72
C GLU A 124 15.24 -0.85 13.15
N GLU A 125 14.51 -1.98 13.13
CA GLU A 125 15.06 -3.24 12.61
C GLU A 125 15.29 -3.17 11.09
N MET A 126 14.37 -2.54 10.34
CA MET A 126 14.50 -2.36 8.89
C MET A 126 15.68 -1.47 8.51
N ILE A 127 15.96 -0.43 9.31
CA ILE A 127 17.10 0.47 9.13
C ILE A 127 18.41 -0.26 9.46
N ARG A 128 18.50 -0.90 10.63
CA ARG A 128 19.74 -1.46 11.14
C ARG A 128 20.06 -2.84 10.60
N LEU A 129 19.06 -3.67 10.34
CA LEU A 129 19.17 -5.08 9.95
C LEU A 129 20.13 -5.85 10.89
N SER A 130 20.03 -5.59 12.19
CA SER A 130 20.95 -6.12 13.21
C SER A 130 20.62 -7.57 13.60
N GLY A 131 21.61 -8.25 14.16
CA GLY A 131 21.42 -9.57 14.71
C GLY A 131 21.46 -10.72 13.68
N LYS A 132 21.37 -11.95 14.18
CA LYS A 132 21.52 -13.17 13.38
C LYS A 132 20.37 -13.36 12.38
N LYS A 133 19.15 -12.96 12.75
CA LYS A 133 17.95 -13.11 11.89
C LYS A 133 18.07 -12.37 10.57
N PHE A 134 18.76 -11.23 10.52
CA PHE A 134 18.98 -10.43 9.32
C PHE A 134 20.29 -10.73 8.59
N SER A 135 21.01 -11.81 8.94
CA SER A 135 22.27 -12.15 8.25
C SER A 135 22.12 -12.35 6.75
N GLY A 136 20.99 -12.94 6.32
CA GLY A 136 20.65 -13.11 4.90
C GLY A 136 20.51 -11.76 4.19
N GLN A 137 19.79 -10.82 4.79
CA GLN A 137 19.58 -9.49 4.22
C GLN A 137 20.91 -8.72 4.07
N ARG A 138 21.76 -8.75 5.12
CA ARG A 138 23.11 -8.16 5.04
C ARG A 138 23.99 -8.82 4.00
N ASN A 139 23.88 -10.14 3.79
CA ASN A 139 24.62 -10.84 2.74
C ASN A 139 24.19 -10.38 1.34
N HIS A 140 22.87 -10.18 1.12
CA HIS A 140 22.38 -9.60 -0.14
C HIS A 140 22.93 -8.20 -0.38
N ILE A 141 22.85 -7.31 0.63
CA ILE A 141 23.41 -5.96 0.54
C ILE A 141 24.94 -6.00 0.28
N SER A 142 25.67 -6.87 0.99
CA SER A 142 27.12 -7.05 0.76
C SER A 142 27.41 -7.55 -0.66
N ARG A 143 26.52 -8.33 -1.25
CA ARG A 143 26.65 -8.79 -2.64
C ARG A 143 26.45 -7.62 -3.59
N PHE A 144 25.42 -6.80 -3.40
CA PHE A 144 25.19 -5.58 -4.17
C PHE A 144 26.44 -4.68 -4.16
N LEU A 145 26.99 -4.39 -2.97
CA LEU A 145 28.18 -3.55 -2.81
C LEU A 145 29.45 -4.10 -3.49
N ARG A 146 29.51 -5.39 -3.75
CA ARG A 146 30.63 -6.00 -4.52
C ARG A 146 30.37 -6.03 -6.03
N THR A 147 29.13 -5.87 -6.46
CA THR A 147 28.74 -5.94 -7.88
C THR A 147 28.98 -4.62 -8.60
N CYS A 148 28.82 -3.49 -7.92
CA CYS A 148 29.00 -2.16 -8.50
C CYS A 148 30.29 -1.48 -7.97
N ARG A 149 30.87 -0.58 -8.77
CA ARG A 149 32.05 0.22 -8.40
C ARG A 149 31.66 1.43 -7.55
N SER A 150 30.49 2.00 -7.87
CA SER A 150 29.90 3.12 -7.16
C SER A 150 28.39 2.91 -7.01
N TRP A 151 27.82 3.49 -5.97
CA TRP A 151 26.37 3.51 -5.79
C TRP A 151 25.95 4.77 -5.04
N SER A 152 24.72 5.21 -5.24
CA SER A 152 24.07 6.25 -4.45
C SER A 152 22.61 5.91 -4.23
N PHE A 153 22.03 6.47 -3.16
CA PHE A 153 20.60 6.53 -2.95
C PHE A 153 20.23 7.99 -2.74
N GLU A 154 19.28 8.47 -3.52
CA GLU A 154 18.88 9.86 -3.54
C GLU A 154 17.36 9.97 -3.42
N PRO A 155 16.83 11.00 -2.73
CA PRO A 155 15.42 11.29 -2.80
C PRO A 155 14.97 11.49 -4.25
N LEU A 156 13.86 10.86 -4.62
CA LEU A 156 13.24 11.07 -5.94
C LEU A 156 12.65 12.47 -5.99
N ASN A 157 12.88 13.17 -7.07
CA ASN A 157 12.32 14.48 -7.34
C ASN A 157 11.79 14.54 -8.79
N ASN A 158 11.07 15.62 -9.12
CA ASN A 158 10.42 15.76 -10.43
C ASN A 158 11.39 15.71 -11.61
N THR A 159 12.68 15.99 -11.43
CA THR A 159 13.68 15.91 -12.49
C THR A 159 14.11 14.48 -12.80
N ASP A 160 13.89 13.55 -11.88
CA ASP A 160 14.24 12.13 -12.06
C ASP A 160 13.13 11.33 -12.74
N VAL A 161 11.89 11.85 -12.78
CA VAL A 161 10.69 11.13 -13.24
C VAL A 161 10.91 10.50 -14.60
N ALA A 162 11.35 11.25 -15.59
CA ALA A 162 11.56 10.73 -16.96
C ALA A 162 12.60 9.60 -17.04
N GLU A 163 13.65 9.67 -16.22
CA GLU A 163 14.67 8.62 -16.16
C GLU A 163 14.13 7.36 -15.43
N VAL A 164 13.38 7.56 -14.35
CA VAL A 164 12.71 6.48 -13.60
C VAL A 164 11.68 5.76 -14.47
N GLU A 165 10.87 6.49 -15.23
CA GLU A 165 9.92 5.90 -16.19
C GLU A 165 10.63 5.06 -17.24
N THR A 166 11.72 5.59 -17.81
CA THR A 166 12.54 4.85 -18.78
C THR A 166 13.11 3.56 -18.18
N PHE A 167 13.62 3.63 -16.95
CA PHE A 167 14.08 2.46 -16.19
C PHE A 167 12.94 1.47 -15.97
N PHE A 168 11.79 1.92 -15.50
CA PHE A 168 10.63 1.09 -15.21
C PHE A 168 10.12 0.36 -16.46
N HIS A 169 9.97 1.07 -17.58
CA HIS A 169 9.59 0.45 -18.85
C HIS A 169 10.61 -0.60 -19.33
N THR A 170 11.91 -0.35 -19.13
CA THR A 170 12.96 -1.30 -19.49
C THR A 170 12.91 -2.53 -18.59
N LEU A 171 12.69 -2.33 -17.29
CA LEU A 171 12.56 -3.41 -16.31
C LEU A 171 11.37 -4.32 -16.64
N ASN A 172 10.22 -3.73 -16.98
CA ASN A 172 9.01 -4.49 -17.31
C ASN A 172 9.14 -5.34 -18.57
N LYS A 173 9.90 -4.89 -19.56
CA LYS A 173 10.23 -5.71 -20.73
C LYS A 173 11.03 -6.97 -20.39
N LYS A 174 11.82 -6.92 -19.30
CA LYS A 174 12.59 -8.10 -18.82
C LYS A 174 11.72 -9.06 -18.01
N LEU A 175 10.65 -8.54 -17.38
CA LEU A 175 9.73 -9.33 -16.57
C LEU A 175 8.60 -9.81 -17.50
N ASN A 176 8.48 -11.12 -17.71
CA ASN A 176 7.42 -11.72 -18.54
C ASN A 176 6.07 -11.67 -17.80
N TYR A 177 5.55 -10.46 -17.52
CA TYR A 177 4.21 -10.29 -16.96
C TYR A 177 3.15 -10.71 -17.96
N THR A 178 2.01 -11.18 -17.47
CA THR A 178 0.82 -11.29 -18.34
C THR A 178 0.43 -9.89 -18.83
N PRO A 179 -0.03 -9.75 -20.09
CA PRO A 179 -0.29 -8.44 -20.67
C PRO A 179 -1.25 -7.55 -19.84
N GLY A 180 -2.21 -8.15 -19.12
CA GLY A 180 -3.20 -7.42 -18.33
C GLY A 180 -2.62 -6.85 -17.01
N GLU A 181 -1.92 -7.67 -16.24
CA GLU A 181 -1.32 -7.28 -14.96
C GLU A 181 -0.22 -6.22 -15.15
N ALA A 182 0.63 -6.42 -16.18
CA ALA A 182 1.66 -5.45 -16.51
C ALA A 182 1.09 -4.10 -16.94
N ALA A 183 -0.03 -4.10 -17.68
CA ALA A 183 -0.65 -2.87 -18.14
C ALA A 183 -1.20 -2.04 -16.98
N GLU A 184 -1.88 -2.68 -16.03
CA GLU A 184 -2.46 -2.01 -14.87
C GLU A 184 -1.39 -1.45 -13.93
N GLU A 185 -0.39 -2.27 -13.58
CA GLU A 185 0.72 -1.80 -12.75
C GLU A 185 1.49 -0.66 -13.43
N ASN A 186 1.75 -0.76 -14.75
CA ASN A 186 2.41 0.29 -15.51
C ASN A 186 1.63 1.60 -15.46
N HIS A 187 0.32 1.53 -15.64
CA HIS A 187 -0.53 2.71 -15.60
C HIS A 187 -0.48 3.40 -14.24
N LYS A 188 -0.57 2.63 -13.16
CA LYS A 188 -0.52 3.16 -11.78
C LYS A 188 0.82 3.80 -11.45
N VAL A 189 1.92 3.11 -11.76
CA VAL A 189 3.26 3.65 -11.50
C VAL A 189 3.50 4.92 -12.28
N GLN A 190 3.11 4.96 -13.55
CA GLN A 190 3.23 6.14 -14.40
C GLN A 190 2.40 7.31 -13.85
N GLU A 191 1.12 7.09 -13.52
CA GLU A 191 0.27 8.13 -12.94
C GLU A 191 0.86 8.72 -11.66
N VAL A 192 1.35 7.87 -10.75
CA VAL A 192 1.97 8.34 -9.51
C VAL A 192 3.23 9.15 -9.77
N LEU A 193 4.06 8.75 -10.72
CA LEU A 193 5.27 9.49 -11.08
C LEU A 193 4.94 10.84 -11.72
N GLU A 194 3.93 10.91 -12.58
CA GLU A 194 3.46 12.16 -13.19
C GLU A 194 2.80 13.13 -12.18
N HIS A 195 2.26 12.61 -11.07
CA HIS A 195 1.50 13.35 -10.08
C HIS A 195 2.06 13.24 -8.64
N LEU A 196 3.39 13.09 -8.49
CA LEU A 196 4.05 12.89 -7.19
C LEU A 196 3.63 13.91 -6.13
N ASP A 197 3.61 15.20 -6.50
CA ASP A 197 3.26 16.29 -5.59
C ASP A 197 1.78 16.20 -5.13
N GLN A 198 0.89 15.77 -6.03
CA GLN A 198 -0.54 15.65 -5.75
C GLN A 198 -0.83 14.45 -4.84
N TYR A 199 -0.12 13.33 -5.05
CA TYR A 199 -0.17 12.19 -4.16
C TYR A 199 0.49 12.45 -2.80
N GLY A 200 1.43 13.41 -2.74
CA GLY A 200 2.19 13.69 -1.51
C GLY A 200 3.11 12.56 -1.08
N LEU A 201 3.50 11.69 -2.01
CA LEU A 201 4.40 10.57 -1.72
C LEU A 201 5.85 11.03 -1.62
N VAL A 202 6.61 10.29 -0.83
CA VAL A 202 8.08 10.36 -0.81
C VAL A 202 8.65 9.25 -1.68
N GLY A 203 9.78 9.48 -2.31
CA GLY A 203 10.43 8.50 -3.17
C GLY A 203 11.93 8.44 -3.01
N GLY A 204 12.52 7.39 -3.55
CA GLY A 204 13.97 7.21 -3.58
C GLY A 204 14.45 6.45 -4.81
N VAL A 205 15.59 6.85 -5.32
CA VAL A 205 16.24 6.26 -6.48
C VAL A 205 17.58 5.64 -6.05
N LEU A 206 17.77 4.37 -6.37
CA LEU A 206 19.04 3.66 -6.19
C LEU A 206 19.78 3.64 -7.53
N ARG A 207 21.02 4.17 -7.51
CA ARG A 207 21.91 4.14 -8.68
C ARG A 207 23.10 3.22 -8.42
N ALA A 208 23.55 2.55 -9.47
CA ALA A 208 24.81 1.80 -9.49
C ALA A 208 25.57 2.13 -10.77
N ASP A 209 26.84 2.48 -10.62
CA ASP A 209 27.72 2.88 -11.73
C ASP A 209 27.11 3.95 -12.65
N GLY A 210 26.35 4.89 -12.07
CA GLY A 210 25.71 6.01 -12.74
C GLY A 210 24.32 5.72 -13.35
N ALA A 211 23.88 4.45 -13.40
CA ALA A 211 22.56 4.07 -13.91
C ALA A 211 21.55 3.83 -12.78
N ILE A 212 20.27 4.11 -13.02
CA ILE A 212 19.20 3.70 -12.12
C ILE A 212 19.09 2.17 -12.14
N VAL A 213 19.12 1.56 -10.94
CA VAL A 213 18.94 0.12 -10.73
C VAL A 213 17.74 -0.21 -9.83
N GLY A 214 17.08 0.81 -9.31
CA GLY A 214 15.86 0.66 -8.53
C GLY A 214 15.28 1.99 -8.13
N PHE A 215 13.96 1.98 -7.86
CA PHE A 215 13.24 3.10 -7.25
C PHE A 215 12.16 2.59 -6.33
N THR A 216 11.73 3.44 -5.42
CA THR A 216 10.66 3.14 -4.47
C THR A 216 9.85 4.39 -4.18
N LEU A 217 8.55 4.20 -3.93
CA LEU A 217 7.60 5.24 -3.55
C LEU A 217 6.82 4.78 -2.33
N GLY A 218 6.54 5.72 -1.45
CA GLY A 218 5.78 5.46 -0.25
C GLY A 218 5.29 6.75 0.40
N GLU A 219 4.65 6.62 1.54
CA GLU A 219 4.19 7.76 2.32
C GLU A 219 4.44 7.56 3.82
N VAL A 220 4.56 8.66 4.53
CA VAL A 220 4.62 8.64 5.99
C VAL A 220 3.28 9.11 6.53
N LEU A 221 2.60 8.23 7.24
CA LEU A 221 1.35 8.58 7.91
C LEU A 221 1.45 8.16 9.38
N ARG A 222 1.25 9.11 10.30
CA ARG A 222 1.44 8.92 11.74
C ARG A 222 2.87 8.46 12.06
N ASP A 223 3.03 7.27 12.61
CA ASP A 223 4.29 6.66 13.03
C ASP A 223 4.76 5.52 12.11
N THR A 224 4.25 5.47 10.89
CA THR A 224 4.49 4.38 9.94
C THR A 224 4.90 4.90 8.57
N LEU A 225 5.97 4.33 8.01
CA LEU A 225 6.32 4.45 6.59
C LEU A 225 5.62 3.32 5.83
N TYR A 226 4.80 3.68 4.84
CA TYR A 226 4.17 2.74 3.91
C TYR A 226 4.99 2.68 2.62
N ILE A 227 5.32 1.49 2.16
CA ILE A 227 6.06 1.27 0.91
C ILE A 227 5.08 0.71 -0.13
N HIS A 228 4.60 1.56 -1.03
CA HIS A 228 3.62 1.22 -2.04
C HIS A 228 4.25 0.63 -3.30
N ILE A 229 5.35 1.20 -3.74
CA ILE A 229 6.06 0.77 -4.94
C ILE A 229 7.52 0.51 -4.59
N GLU A 230 8.03 -0.66 -4.94
CA GLU A 230 9.44 -1.00 -4.81
C GLU A 230 9.86 -1.82 -6.02
N LYS A 231 10.70 -1.27 -6.88
CA LYS A 231 11.18 -1.89 -8.12
C LYS A 231 12.70 -1.82 -8.21
N ALA A 232 13.33 -2.95 -8.45
CA ALA A 232 14.78 -3.01 -8.67
C ALA A 232 15.16 -4.04 -9.73
N ASP A 233 16.25 -3.80 -10.43
CA ASP A 233 16.78 -4.71 -11.45
C ASP A 233 17.44 -5.92 -10.77
N ARG A 234 16.96 -7.11 -11.08
CA ARG A 234 17.47 -8.39 -10.56
C ARG A 234 18.83 -8.74 -11.08
N ASP A 235 19.29 -8.11 -12.16
CA ASP A 235 20.65 -8.26 -12.68
C ASP A 235 21.68 -7.64 -11.72
N TYR A 236 21.22 -6.82 -10.74
CA TYR A 236 22.01 -6.31 -9.62
C TYR A 236 21.63 -7.06 -8.32
N PRO A 237 22.30 -8.19 -8.01
CA PRO A 237 21.96 -9.02 -6.87
C PRO A 237 22.03 -8.26 -5.55
N GLY A 238 20.93 -8.17 -4.83
CA GLY A 238 20.82 -7.44 -3.57
C GLY A 238 20.34 -5.99 -3.71
N ALA A 239 20.01 -5.53 -4.92
CA ALA A 239 19.47 -4.19 -5.15
C ALA A 239 18.17 -3.94 -4.38
N TYR A 240 17.22 -4.90 -4.36
CA TYR A 240 15.98 -4.78 -3.57
C TYR A 240 16.25 -4.55 -2.08
N GLN A 241 17.17 -5.33 -1.49
CA GLN A 241 17.51 -5.20 -0.07
C GLN A 241 18.22 -3.87 0.22
N MET A 242 19.06 -3.43 -0.71
CA MET A 242 19.74 -2.14 -0.59
C MET A 242 18.76 -1.00 -0.70
N LEU A 243 17.87 -1.02 -1.70
CA LEU A 243 16.81 -0.03 -1.93
C LEU A 243 15.91 0.11 -0.71
N CYS A 244 15.34 -1.00 -0.24
CA CYS A 244 14.45 -1.03 0.92
C CYS A 244 15.14 -0.46 2.16
N ARG A 245 16.37 -0.90 2.46
CA ARG A 245 17.12 -0.39 3.62
C ARG A 245 17.39 1.10 3.52
N GLN A 246 17.83 1.60 2.35
CA GLN A 246 18.13 3.01 2.17
C GLN A 246 16.87 3.87 2.28
N PHE A 247 15.76 3.40 1.73
CA PHE A 247 14.47 4.08 1.84
C PHE A 247 14.00 4.16 3.31
N CYS A 248 14.08 3.04 4.05
CA CYS A 248 13.78 3.06 5.49
C CYS A 248 14.74 3.99 6.25
N THR A 249 16.03 4.03 5.90
CA THR A 249 17.01 4.92 6.54
C THR A 249 16.66 6.40 6.27
N ALA A 250 16.16 6.73 5.08
CA ALA A 250 15.84 8.10 4.72
C ALA A 250 14.50 8.59 5.31
N TYR A 251 13.50 7.70 5.44
CA TYR A 251 12.13 8.12 5.73
C TYR A 251 11.49 7.44 6.95
N ALA A 252 12.10 6.41 7.54
CA ALA A 252 11.55 5.74 8.73
C ALA A 252 12.35 6.02 10.00
N ASP A 253 13.36 6.88 9.98
CA ASP A 253 14.10 7.25 11.18
C ASP A 253 13.18 8.02 12.14
N GLY A 254 13.12 7.53 13.39
CA GLY A 254 12.21 8.06 14.41
C GLY A 254 10.76 7.58 14.32
N LEU A 255 10.39 6.80 13.29
CA LEU A 255 9.09 6.14 13.22
C LEU A 255 9.09 4.81 13.99
N THR A 256 7.90 4.31 14.29
CA THR A 256 7.73 3.02 14.97
C THR A 256 7.75 1.86 13.96
N TYR A 257 7.07 2.04 12.83
CA TYR A 257 6.79 0.96 11.91
C TYR A 257 7.14 1.27 10.45
N VAL A 258 7.32 0.18 9.69
CA VAL A 258 7.28 0.15 8.23
C VAL A 258 6.20 -0.85 7.81
N ASN A 259 5.22 -0.41 7.02
CA ASN A 259 4.25 -1.28 6.37
C ASN A 259 4.69 -1.54 4.93
N ARG A 260 4.75 -2.80 4.52
CA ARG A 260 5.09 -3.21 3.15
C ARG A 260 3.94 -3.92 2.46
N GLU A 261 2.72 -3.59 2.86
CA GLU A 261 1.47 -4.10 2.27
C GLU A 261 1.34 -5.63 2.27
N GLU A 262 0.36 -6.14 1.58
CA GLU A 262 0.01 -7.55 1.46
C GLU A 262 0.86 -8.28 0.42
N ASP A 263 0.73 -9.63 0.37
CA ASP A 263 1.39 -10.49 -0.62
C ASP A 263 0.48 -10.95 -1.76
N MET A 264 -0.80 -10.63 -1.71
CA MET A 264 -1.84 -10.99 -2.69
C MET A 264 -1.85 -12.49 -3.09
N GLY A 265 -1.36 -13.37 -2.20
CA GLY A 265 -1.26 -14.80 -2.44
C GLY A 265 -0.04 -15.25 -3.25
N ASP A 266 0.84 -14.34 -3.68
CA ASP A 266 2.11 -14.71 -4.31
C ASP A 266 3.07 -15.34 -3.31
N LEU A 267 3.41 -16.62 -3.50
CA LEU A 267 4.24 -17.39 -2.58
C LEU A 267 5.69 -16.88 -2.51
N GLY A 268 6.20 -16.32 -3.59
CA GLY A 268 7.54 -15.75 -3.65
C GLY A 268 7.61 -14.45 -2.87
N LEU A 269 6.61 -13.56 -3.06
CA LEU A 269 6.48 -12.30 -2.33
C LEU A 269 6.22 -12.57 -0.85
N ARG A 270 5.32 -13.52 -0.52
CA ARG A 270 5.07 -13.98 0.85
C ARG A 270 6.35 -14.42 1.55
N LYS A 271 7.14 -15.26 0.88
CA LYS A 271 8.43 -15.69 1.43
C LYS A 271 9.37 -14.50 1.64
N ALA A 272 9.51 -13.62 0.66
CA ALA A 272 10.39 -12.46 0.75
C ALA A 272 9.99 -11.52 1.90
N LYS A 273 8.67 -11.31 2.10
CA LYS A 273 8.15 -10.49 3.22
C LYS A 273 8.38 -11.17 4.58
N ARG A 274 8.15 -12.47 4.70
CA ARG A 274 8.42 -13.23 5.93
C ARG A 274 9.91 -13.29 6.29
N ASP A 275 10.80 -13.37 5.31
CA ASP A 275 12.27 -13.38 5.51
C ASP A 275 12.80 -12.03 6.06
N LEU A 276 11.98 -10.98 6.09
CA LEU A 276 12.25 -9.69 6.74
C LEU A 276 11.75 -9.63 8.20
N HIS A 277 11.19 -10.73 8.71
CA HIS A 277 10.75 -10.88 10.10
C HIS A 277 9.76 -9.80 10.57
N PRO A 278 8.55 -9.75 10.00
CA PRO A 278 7.53 -8.81 10.42
C PRO A 278 7.20 -8.95 11.90
N VAL A 279 6.92 -7.86 12.58
CA VAL A 279 6.49 -7.87 13.99
C VAL A 279 5.07 -8.40 14.09
N THR A 280 4.25 -8.19 13.06
CA THR A 280 2.89 -8.74 12.95
C THR A 280 2.40 -8.67 11.52
N GLN A 281 1.29 -9.36 11.25
CA GLN A 281 0.46 -9.14 10.07
C GLN A 281 -0.84 -8.45 10.51
N LEU A 282 -1.20 -7.37 9.84
CA LEU A 282 -2.45 -6.64 10.06
C LEU A 282 -3.54 -7.29 9.24
N LYS A 283 -4.39 -8.05 9.92
CA LYS A 283 -5.46 -8.79 9.28
C LYS A 283 -6.58 -7.89 8.80
N LYS A 284 -7.17 -8.27 7.67
CA LYS A 284 -8.31 -7.60 7.03
C LYS A 284 -9.43 -8.60 6.80
N TYR A 285 -10.64 -8.11 6.82
CA TYR A 285 -11.83 -8.95 6.74
C TYR A 285 -12.84 -8.39 5.74
N THR A 286 -13.50 -9.30 5.05
CA THR A 286 -14.75 -9.04 4.35
C THR A 286 -15.91 -9.36 5.29
N VAL A 287 -16.94 -8.51 5.30
CA VAL A 287 -18.12 -8.64 6.16
C VAL A 287 -19.38 -8.53 5.33
N GLU A 288 -20.27 -9.49 5.48
CA GLU A 288 -21.60 -9.46 4.90
C GLU A 288 -22.66 -9.35 5.99
N VAL A 289 -23.60 -8.41 5.82
CA VAL A 289 -24.69 -8.15 6.77
C VAL A 289 -26.03 -8.39 6.07
N TRP A 290 -26.77 -9.39 6.53
CA TRP A 290 -28.05 -9.85 5.99
C TRP A 290 -29.26 -9.22 6.68
#